data_98e2e6365d3e0c19e44eec1ebb9b2010
#
_entry.id   98e2e6365d3e0c19e44eec1ebb9b2010
#
_cell.length_a   1.000
_cell.length_b   1.000
_cell.length_c   1.000
_cell.angle_alpha   90.00
_cell.angle_beta   90.00
_cell.angle_gamma   90.00
#
_symmetry.space_group_name_H-M   'P 1'
#
loop_
_entity.id
_entity.type
_entity.pdbx_description
1 polymer ?
#
loop_
_entity_poly.entity_id
_entity_poly.type
_entity_poly.pdbx_seq_one_letter_code
_entity_poly.pdbx_strand_id
1 'polypeptide(L)'
;MTKRKIGVLGAGTWGMALARMLTVSGNEVQVWSAIEAEVDNLSTTRVHPNLPGMKIPAELQFTKSIEEVCTGKDVLLFAVPSVFVRGTTAKARPYIPDGQILVDVAKGMEPDTLYTMTEVIADELNRDGGPKNCRLVALSGPTHAEEVALDLPTTIVSACPDDEAARFVQDVFSNTCMRVYTNPDIKGVELSGALKNVIALGVGISTGLGYGDNARAALITRGIAEIARLGVAMGCNIHTFAGLAGIGDLIVTATSMHSRNNRAGILIGKGETPENAVKEVGMVVEGMNALPAALELAERYRVEMPIVQTVNAIVNKGMSAAEAVKSLMERGLKNELPQGYEK
;
A
#
# COMPACT_ATOMS: atom_id res chain seq x y z
N MET A 1 -20.78 1.26 -19.88
CA MET A 1 -20.49 1.77 -18.52
C MET A 1 -20.78 3.26 -18.49
N THR A 2 -21.31 3.78 -17.41
CA THR A 2 -21.54 5.23 -17.26
C THR A 2 -20.19 5.91 -17.05
N LYS A 3 -19.89 6.93 -17.86
CA LYS A 3 -18.66 7.73 -17.76
C LYS A 3 -18.62 8.44 -16.40
N ARG A 4 -17.51 8.30 -15.65
CA ARG A 4 -17.30 8.88 -14.33
C ARG A 4 -16.24 9.96 -14.38
N LYS A 5 -16.33 10.94 -13.48
CA LYS A 5 -15.34 11.99 -13.28
C LYS A 5 -14.46 11.64 -12.09
N ILE A 6 -13.16 11.50 -12.30
CA ILE A 6 -12.24 11.01 -11.28
C ILE A 6 -11.11 12.02 -11.09
N GLY A 7 -10.93 12.46 -9.86
CA GLY A 7 -9.77 13.24 -9.45
C GLY A 7 -8.71 12.34 -8.82
N VAL A 8 -7.47 12.45 -9.27
CA VAL A 8 -6.34 11.68 -8.74
C VAL A 8 -5.36 12.62 -8.05
N LEU A 9 -5.21 12.42 -6.75
CA LEU A 9 -4.29 13.16 -5.89
C LEU A 9 -2.96 12.40 -5.80
N GLY A 10 -2.02 12.75 -6.67
CA GLY A 10 -0.69 12.15 -6.76
C GLY A 10 -0.37 11.60 -8.15
N ALA A 11 0.72 12.09 -8.75
CA ALA A 11 1.19 11.70 -10.08
C ALA A 11 2.36 10.71 -10.05
N GLY A 12 2.56 10.00 -8.93
CA GLY A 12 3.55 8.92 -8.81
C GLY A 12 3.21 7.70 -9.68
N THR A 13 4.08 6.70 -9.70
CA THR A 13 3.94 5.49 -10.55
C THR A 13 2.57 4.84 -10.44
N TRP A 14 2.09 4.60 -9.20
CA TRP A 14 0.80 3.95 -8.99
C TRP A 14 -0.39 4.83 -9.38
N GLY A 15 -0.38 6.11 -8.99
CA GLY A 15 -1.43 7.07 -9.37
C GLY A 15 -1.56 7.21 -10.90
N MET A 16 -0.43 7.29 -11.60
CA MET A 16 -0.41 7.41 -13.06
C MET A 16 -0.82 6.13 -13.78
N ALA A 17 -0.47 4.95 -13.27
CA ALA A 17 -0.92 3.68 -13.84
C ALA A 17 -2.45 3.56 -13.74
N LEU A 18 -3.03 3.88 -12.56
CA LEU A 18 -4.48 3.88 -12.36
C LEU A 18 -5.19 4.98 -13.18
N ALA A 19 -4.65 6.20 -13.20
CA ALA A 19 -5.22 7.29 -13.98
C ALA A 19 -5.29 6.95 -15.49
N ARG A 20 -4.20 6.38 -16.02
CA ARG A 20 -4.18 5.89 -17.40
C ARG A 20 -5.21 4.79 -17.63
N MET A 21 -5.25 3.78 -16.79
CA MET A 21 -6.21 2.67 -16.88
C MET A 21 -7.66 3.17 -16.87
N LEU A 22 -8.01 4.05 -15.92
CA LEU A 22 -9.34 4.63 -15.80
C LEU A 22 -9.72 5.48 -17.02
N THR A 23 -8.77 6.23 -17.60
CA THR A 23 -8.99 7.01 -18.81
C THR A 23 -9.26 6.10 -20.02
N VAL A 24 -8.46 5.04 -20.19
CA VAL A 24 -8.65 4.05 -21.28
C VAL A 24 -9.99 3.32 -21.12
N SER A 25 -10.47 3.14 -19.89
CA SER A 25 -11.81 2.58 -19.60
C SER A 25 -12.96 3.57 -19.87
N GLY A 26 -12.68 4.77 -20.42
CA GLY A 26 -13.69 5.75 -20.86
C GLY A 26 -14.09 6.79 -19.82
N ASN A 27 -13.43 6.85 -18.66
CA ASN A 27 -13.69 7.86 -17.63
C ASN A 27 -13.00 9.20 -17.94
N GLU A 28 -13.54 10.29 -17.37
CA GLU A 28 -12.88 11.60 -17.32
C GLU A 28 -11.94 11.66 -16.12
N VAL A 29 -10.64 11.66 -16.36
CA VAL A 29 -9.65 11.62 -15.29
C VAL A 29 -8.78 12.86 -15.31
N GLN A 30 -8.60 13.45 -14.13
CA GLN A 30 -7.72 14.59 -13.90
C GLN A 30 -6.74 14.25 -12.78
N VAL A 31 -5.45 14.48 -13.02
CA VAL A 31 -4.35 14.20 -12.09
C VAL A 31 -3.76 15.50 -11.56
N TRP A 32 -3.57 15.55 -10.26
CA TRP A 32 -2.86 16.61 -9.55
C TRP A 32 -1.58 16.07 -8.91
N SER A 33 -0.54 16.90 -8.91
CA SER A 33 0.66 16.68 -8.09
C SER A 33 1.01 17.91 -7.29
N ALA A 34 1.57 17.70 -6.10
CA ALA A 34 2.14 18.77 -5.29
C ALA A 34 3.42 19.35 -5.91
N ILE A 35 4.01 18.67 -6.89
CA ILE A 35 5.22 19.07 -7.61
C ILE A 35 4.80 19.60 -8.99
N GLU A 36 4.73 20.92 -9.13
CA GLU A 36 4.28 21.56 -10.36
C GLU A 36 5.11 21.16 -11.60
N ALA A 37 6.43 21.01 -11.44
CA ALA A 37 7.31 20.58 -12.52
C ALA A 37 6.97 19.15 -13.03
N GLU A 38 6.43 18.27 -12.17
CA GLU A 38 5.95 16.95 -12.57
C GLU A 38 4.69 17.08 -13.44
N VAL A 39 3.76 17.95 -13.07
CA VAL A 39 2.56 18.27 -13.84
C VAL A 39 2.95 18.83 -15.23
N ASP A 40 3.87 19.77 -15.29
CA ASP A 40 4.35 20.37 -16.55
C ASP A 40 5.01 19.31 -17.44
N ASN A 41 5.86 18.49 -16.88
CA ASN A 41 6.52 17.40 -17.62
C ASN A 41 5.52 16.39 -18.18
N LEU A 42 4.62 15.86 -17.33
CA LEU A 42 3.64 14.85 -17.74
C LEU A 42 2.63 15.37 -18.77
N SER A 43 2.18 16.62 -18.63
CA SER A 43 1.26 17.25 -19.58
C SER A 43 1.89 17.48 -20.94
N THR A 44 3.20 17.82 -20.99
CA THR A 44 3.92 18.13 -22.22
C THR A 44 4.47 16.88 -22.92
N THR A 45 5.18 16.02 -22.17
CA THR A 45 5.89 14.88 -22.74
C THR A 45 5.02 13.64 -22.92
N ARG A 46 3.97 13.53 -22.11
CA ARG A 46 3.13 12.31 -22.03
C ARG A 46 3.95 11.05 -21.71
N VAL A 47 5.05 11.21 -20.98
CA VAL A 47 5.95 10.12 -20.54
C VAL A 47 6.15 10.19 -19.03
N HIS A 48 5.97 9.05 -18.38
CA HIS A 48 6.28 8.93 -16.94
C HIS A 48 7.65 8.26 -16.78
N PRO A 49 8.62 8.88 -16.06
CA PRO A 49 10.01 8.39 -16.02
C PRO A 49 10.17 6.99 -15.46
N ASN A 50 9.32 6.60 -14.50
CA ASN A 50 9.37 5.30 -13.83
C ASN A 50 8.39 4.27 -14.39
N LEU A 51 7.72 4.55 -15.52
CA LEU A 51 6.79 3.63 -16.19
C LEU A 51 7.14 3.53 -17.67
N PRO A 52 8.28 2.92 -18.01
CA PRO A 52 8.71 2.78 -19.39
C PRO A 52 7.69 1.96 -20.18
N GLY A 53 7.35 2.43 -21.37
CA GLY A 53 6.36 1.78 -22.25
C GLY A 53 4.90 2.17 -21.97
N MET A 54 4.59 2.83 -20.86
CA MET A 54 3.25 3.36 -20.61
C MET A 54 2.92 4.50 -21.57
N LYS A 55 1.83 4.36 -22.33
CA LYS A 55 1.28 5.43 -23.16
C LYS A 55 0.24 6.22 -22.37
N ILE A 56 0.48 7.49 -22.12
CA ILE A 56 -0.48 8.38 -21.45
C ILE A 56 -1.49 8.89 -22.49
N PRO A 57 -2.81 8.57 -22.36
CA PRO A 57 -3.84 9.02 -23.28
C PRO A 57 -3.92 10.54 -23.37
N ALA A 58 -4.24 11.08 -24.56
CA ALA A 58 -4.40 12.52 -24.77
C ALA A 58 -5.52 13.12 -23.90
N GLU A 59 -6.54 12.32 -23.62
CA GLU A 59 -7.72 12.67 -22.82
C GLU A 59 -7.41 12.81 -21.33
N LEU A 60 -6.32 12.21 -20.82
CA LEU A 60 -5.92 12.34 -19.43
C LEU A 60 -5.48 13.78 -19.16
N GLN A 61 -6.17 14.42 -18.22
CA GLN A 61 -5.93 15.82 -17.88
C GLN A 61 -4.98 15.94 -16.67
N PHE A 62 -4.25 17.04 -16.65
CA PHE A 62 -3.34 17.39 -15.53
C PHE A 62 -3.69 18.78 -15.02
N THR A 63 -3.56 18.98 -13.70
CA THR A 63 -3.77 20.28 -13.06
C THR A 63 -2.78 20.50 -11.92
N LYS A 64 -2.44 21.77 -11.70
CA LYS A 64 -1.69 22.25 -10.51
C LYS A 64 -2.64 22.67 -9.38
N SER A 65 -3.93 22.80 -9.67
CA SER A 65 -4.96 23.22 -8.72
C SER A 65 -5.56 22.03 -7.98
N ILE A 66 -5.39 21.98 -6.65
CA ILE A 66 -6.03 20.98 -5.81
C ILE A 66 -7.55 21.18 -5.75
N GLU A 67 -8.04 22.40 -5.92
CA GLU A 67 -9.46 22.72 -6.02
C GLU A 67 -10.09 22.07 -7.26
N GLU A 68 -9.47 22.22 -8.44
CA GLU A 68 -9.98 21.65 -9.69
C GLU A 68 -10.04 20.13 -9.65
N VAL A 69 -9.01 19.48 -9.07
CA VAL A 69 -8.97 18.02 -8.99
C VAL A 69 -10.01 17.47 -8.01
N CYS A 70 -10.41 18.24 -7.00
CA CYS A 70 -11.40 17.80 -6.02
C CYS A 70 -12.85 18.12 -6.42
N THR A 71 -13.09 19.23 -7.13
CA THR A 71 -14.44 19.74 -7.37
C THR A 71 -15.15 18.97 -8.48
N GLY A 72 -16.41 18.57 -8.21
CA GLY A 72 -17.32 17.95 -9.19
C GLY A 72 -16.88 16.58 -9.68
N LYS A 73 -16.23 15.79 -8.83
CA LYS A 73 -15.80 14.41 -9.12
C LYS A 73 -16.74 13.39 -8.49
N ASP A 74 -16.94 12.27 -9.18
CA ASP A 74 -17.64 11.10 -8.62
C ASP A 74 -16.74 10.37 -7.62
N VAL A 75 -15.43 10.33 -7.86
CA VAL A 75 -14.41 9.68 -7.04
C VAL A 75 -13.19 10.57 -6.90
N LEU A 76 -12.64 10.65 -5.68
CA LEU A 76 -11.30 11.18 -5.43
C LEU A 76 -10.37 10.05 -5.03
N LEU A 77 -9.30 9.87 -5.77
CA LEU A 77 -8.29 8.82 -5.57
C LEU A 77 -7.04 9.41 -4.92
N PHE A 78 -6.74 9.00 -3.69
CA PHE A 78 -5.51 9.34 -2.98
C PHE A 78 -4.41 8.36 -3.37
N ALA A 79 -3.43 8.83 -4.12
CA ALA A 79 -2.31 8.03 -4.65
C ALA A 79 -0.94 8.65 -4.35
N VAL A 80 -0.84 9.35 -3.22
CA VAL A 80 0.42 9.86 -2.67
C VAL A 80 1.07 8.82 -1.75
N PRO A 81 2.39 8.89 -1.50
CA PRO A 81 3.03 8.07 -0.46
C PRO A 81 2.39 8.28 0.92
N SER A 82 2.40 7.24 1.77
CA SER A 82 1.73 7.22 3.08
C SER A 82 2.03 8.45 3.95
N VAL A 83 3.27 8.88 3.98
CA VAL A 83 3.74 10.06 4.75
C VAL A 83 3.13 11.39 4.30
N PHE A 84 2.54 11.46 3.12
CA PHE A 84 1.91 12.67 2.58
C PHE A 84 0.38 12.65 2.61
N VAL A 85 -0.25 11.54 3.02
CA VAL A 85 -1.72 11.40 3.00
C VAL A 85 -2.38 12.48 3.86
N ARG A 86 -1.97 12.67 5.11
CA ARG A 86 -2.52 13.70 6.00
C ARG A 86 -2.40 15.11 5.41
N GLY A 87 -1.20 15.49 4.99
CA GLY A 87 -0.96 16.82 4.42
C GLY A 87 -1.73 17.08 3.12
N THR A 88 -1.91 16.04 2.29
CA THR A 88 -2.71 16.11 1.07
C THR A 88 -4.20 16.24 1.41
N THR A 89 -4.69 15.47 2.38
CA THR A 89 -6.07 15.56 2.87
C THR A 89 -6.37 16.95 3.42
N ALA A 90 -5.48 17.51 4.24
CA ALA A 90 -5.64 18.87 4.79
C ALA A 90 -5.78 19.94 3.70
N LYS A 91 -4.99 19.81 2.62
CA LYS A 91 -5.06 20.73 1.47
C LYS A 91 -6.33 20.52 0.64
N ALA A 92 -6.77 19.26 0.48
CA ALA A 92 -7.94 18.91 -0.33
C ALA A 92 -9.27 19.20 0.41
N ARG A 93 -9.28 19.07 1.73
CA ARG A 93 -10.47 19.17 2.59
C ARG A 93 -11.43 20.34 2.27
N PRO A 94 -10.97 21.57 2.03
CA PRO A 94 -11.87 22.70 1.73
C PRO A 94 -12.67 22.54 0.44
N TYR A 95 -12.24 21.64 -0.45
CA TYR A 95 -12.80 21.45 -1.79
C TYR A 95 -13.53 20.12 -1.97
N ILE A 96 -13.49 19.26 -0.95
CA ILE A 96 -14.19 17.96 -0.95
C ILE A 96 -15.66 18.19 -0.57
N PRO A 97 -16.64 17.83 -1.42
CA PRO A 97 -18.04 17.97 -1.09
C PRO A 97 -18.52 16.91 -0.10
N ASP A 98 -19.65 17.20 0.57
CA ASP A 98 -20.37 16.24 1.40
C ASP A 98 -20.75 14.99 0.59
N GLY A 99 -20.67 13.82 1.22
CA GLY A 99 -21.03 12.53 0.60
C GLY A 99 -20.02 12.00 -0.42
N GLN A 100 -18.86 12.62 -0.57
CA GLN A 100 -17.83 12.22 -1.55
C GLN A 100 -17.34 10.79 -1.29
N ILE A 101 -17.14 10.01 -2.35
CA ILE A 101 -16.41 8.74 -2.30
C ILE A 101 -14.92 9.04 -2.46
N LEU A 102 -14.14 8.65 -1.45
CA LEU A 102 -12.69 8.80 -1.38
C LEU A 102 -12.06 7.42 -1.41
N VAL A 103 -11.20 7.18 -2.37
CA VAL A 103 -10.48 5.92 -2.53
C VAL A 103 -9.02 6.15 -2.14
N ASP A 104 -8.53 5.39 -1.17
CA ASP A 104 -7.10 5.39 -0.83
C ASP A 104 -6.40 4.16 -1.41
N VAL A 105 -5.22 4.37 -1.97
CA VAL A 105 -4.35 3.32 -2.50
C VAL A 105 -2.97 3.31 -1.88
N ALA A 106 -2.73 4.17 -0.90
CA ALA A 106 -1.47 4.21 -0.16
C ALA A 106 -1.36 3.00 0.77
N LYS A 107 -0.15 2.48 0.92
CA LYS A 107 0.13 1.30 1.75
C LYS A 107 1.09 1.68 2.86
N GLY A 108 0.54 2.09 3.99
CA GLY A 108 1.33 2.52 5.14
C GLY A 108 0.47 2.75 6.38
N MET A 109 1.11 3.20 7.44
CA MET A 109 0.50 3.60 8.71
C MET A 109 1.18 4.88 9.18
N GLU A 110 0.42 5.74 9.83
CA GLU A 110 0.97 6.95 10.43
C GLU A 110 1.61 6.61 11.79
N PRO A 111 2.91 6.93 11.99
CA PRO A 111 3.63 6.48 13.20
C PRO A 111 3.04 7.01 14.51
N ASP A 112 2.66 8.29 14.55
CA ASP A 112 2.26 8.96 15.81
C ASP A 112 0.87 8.52 16.29
N THR A 113 -0.05 8.27 15.37
CA THR A 113 -1.44 7.89 15.67
C THR A 113 -1.69 6.40 15.57
N LEU A 114 -0.83 5.68 14.85
CA LEU A 114 -1.00 4.29 14.43
C LEU A 114 -2.24 4.07 13.54
N TYR A 115 -2.71 5.13 12.92
CA TYR A 115 -3.84 5.08 12.01
C TYR A 115 -3.45 4.45 10.67
N THR A 116 -4.36 3.68 10.10
CA THR A 116 -4.32 3.32 8.68
C THR A 116 -4.60 4.56 7.83
N MET A 117 -4.36 4.50 6.54
CA MET A 117 -4.46 5.70 5.69
C MET A 117 -5.90 6.21 5.60
N THR A 118 -6.89 5.34 5.54
CA THR A 118 -8.30 5.80 5.58
C THR A 118 -8.69 6.37 6.94
N GLU A 119 -8.14 5.86 8.04
CA GLU A 119 -8.30 6.47 9.38
C GLU A 119 -7.65 7.86 9.45
N VAL A 120 -6.48 8.07 8.83
CA VAL A 120 -5.81 9.38 8.71
C VAL A 120 -6.68 10.36 7.90
N ILE A 121 -7.23 9.92 6.77
CA ILE A 121 -8.14 10.73 5.95
C ILE A 121 -9.37 11.10 6.77
N ALA A 122 -10.01 10.14 7.44
CA ALA A 122 -11.18 10.37 8.28
C ALA A 122 -10.92 11.37 9.40
N ASP A 123 -9.79 11.22 10.11
CA ASP A 123 -9.38 12.13 11.18
C ASP A 123 -9.23 13.57 10.67
N GLU A 124 -8.58 13.75 9.52
CA GLU A 124 -8.38 15.07 8.93
C GLU A 124 -9.69 15.69 8.40
N LEU A 125 -10.60 14.89 7.80
CA LEU A 125 -11.89 15.37 7.32
C LEU A 125 -12.85 15.74 8.45
N ASN A 126 -12.74 15.08 9.62
CA ASN A 126 -13.60 15.34 10.78
C ASN A 126 -13.23 16.62 11.55
N ARG A 127 -12.19 17.36 11.13
CA ARG A 127 -11.85 18.66 11.71
C ARG A 127 -12.91 19.70 11.34
N ASP A 128 -12.97 20.78 12.13
CA ASP A 128 -13.97 21.84 11.96
C ASP A 128 -14.08 22.33 10.52
N GLY A 129 -15.32 22.40 10.01
CA GLY A 129 -15.62 22.81 8.64
C GLY A 129 -15.33 21.78 7.55
N GLY A 130 -14.96 20.56 7.90
CA GLY A 130 -14.73 19.48 6.92
C GLY A 130 -16.04 18.90 6.35
N PRO A 131 -15.93 18.19 5.22
CA PRO A 131 -17.08 17.55 4.55
C PRO A 131 -17.68 16.44 5.42
N LYS A 132 -19.01 16.25 5.31
CA LYS A 132 -19.76 15.26 6.06
C LYS A 132 -20.11 14.05 5.20
N ASN A 133 -20.31 12.91 5.84
CA ASN A 133 -20.81 11.69 5.20
C ASN A 133 -19.93 11.18 4.04
N CYS A 134 -18.65 11.51 4.03
CA CYS A 134 -17.71 10.94 3.05
C CYS A 134 -17.58 9.44 3.27
N ARG A 135 -17.50 8.69 2.18
CA ARG A 135 -17.31 7.24 2.21
C ARG A 135 -15.88 6.89 1.82
N LEU A 136 -15.17 6.26 2.73
CA LEU A 136 -13.76 5.90 2.55
C LEU A 136 -13.64 4.45 2.10
N VAL A 137 -12.91 4.23 1.03
CA VAL A 137 -12.66 2.92 0.44
C VAL A 137 -11.16 2.71 0.29
N ALA A 138 -10.64 1.61 0.81
CA ALA A 138 -9.26 1.20 0.53
C ALA A 138 -9.23 0.28 -0.70
N LEU A 139 -8.33 0.57 -1.65
CA LEU A 139 -8.13 -0.26 -2.82
C LEU A 139 -6.72 -0.87 -2.77
N SER A 140 -6.63 -2.18 -2.49
CA SER A 140 -5.36 -2.86 -2.23
C SER A 140 -5.35 -4.29 -2.76
N GLY A 141 -4.15 -4.81 -3.09
CA GLY A 141 -3.97 -6.16 -3.62
C GLY A 141 -2.61 -6.34 -4.31
N PRO A 142 -2.36 -7.48 -4.97
CA PRO A 142 -1.13 -7.76 -5.69
C PRO A 142 -1.03 -6.89 -6.94
N THR A 143 -0.47 -5.68 -6.80
CA THR A 143 -0.49 -4.65 -7.82
C THR A 143 0.89 -3.99 -7.96
N HIS A 144 1.60 -4.32 -9.04
CA HIS A 144 2.74 -3.54 -9.49
C HIS A 144 2.29 -2.52 -10.54
N ALA A 145 2.66 -1.27 -10.32
CA ALA A 145 2.28 -0.17 -11.22
C ALA A 145 2.75 -0.41 -12.66
N GLU A 146 3.92 -1.01 -12.81
CA GLU A 146 4.55 -1.35 -14.08
C GLU A 146 3.70 -2.32 -14.91
N GLU A 147 3.09 -3.32 -14.25
CA GLU A 147 2.21 -4.30 -14.91
C GLU A 147 0.86 -3.69 -15.27
N VAL A 148 0.25 -2.93 -14.36
CA VAL A 148 -1.02 -2.23 -14.62
C VAL A 148 -0.88 -1.18 -15.72
N ALA A 149 0.27 -0.50 -15.79
CA ALA A 149 0.57 0.46 -16.84
C ALA A 149 0.63 -0.16 -18.26
N LEU A 150 0.85 -1.48 -18.35
CA LEU A 150 0.92 -2.27 -19.57
C LEU A 150 -0.33 -3.14 -19.82
N ASP A 151 -1.41 -2.91 -19.07
CA ASP A 151 -2.67 -3.65 -19.16
C ASP A 151 -2.54 -5.16 -18.87
N LEU A 152 -1.55 -5.57 -18.05
CA LEU A 152 -1.43 -6.96 -17.65
C LEU A 152 -2.54 -7.35 -16.64
N PRO A 153 -3.04 -8.60 -16.69
CA PRO A 153 -4.12 -9.05 -15.81
C PRO A 153 -3.78 -8.85 -14.34
N THR A 154 -4.62 -8.09 -13.65
CA THR A 154 -4.43 -7.72 -12.25
C THR A 154 -5.72 -7.93 -11.46
N THR A 155 -5.61 -8.36 -10.22
CA THR A 155 -6.74 -8.47 -9.30
C THR A 155 -6.50 -7.64 -8.05
N ILE A 156 -7.56 -6.95 -7.57
CA ILE A 156 -7.48 -6.03 -6.44
C ILE A 156 -8.75 -6.11 -5.59
N VAL A 157 -8.69 -5.58 -4.37
CA VAL A 157 -9.81 -5.54 -3.43
C VAL A 157 -10.24 -4.10 -3.20
N SER A 158 -11.53 -3.84 -3.34
CA SER A 158 -12.22 -2.64 -2.88
C SER A 158 -12.77 -2.91 -1.48
N ALA A 159 -12.21 -2.29 -0.47
CA ALA A 159 -12.55 -2.55 0.92
C ALA A 159 -13.28 -1.36 1.54
N CYS A 160 -14.49 -1.61 2.03
CA CYS A 160 -15.32 -0.63 2.75
C CYS A 160 -16.38 -1.36 3.57
N PRO A 161 -16.67 -0.92 4.82
CA PRO A 161 -17.81 -1.44 5.58
C PRO A 161 -19.17 -1.14 4.91
N ASP A 162 -19.25 -0.05 4.13
CA ASP A 162 -20.39 0.29 3.28
C ASP A 162 -20.31 -0.49 1.95
N ASP A 163 -21.15 -1.52 1.81
CA ASP A 163 -21.19 -2.40 0.63
C ASP A 163 -21.54 -1.64 -0.66
N GLU A 164 -22.37 -0.59 -0.58
CA GLU A 164 -22.70 0.25 -1.74
C GLU A 164 -21.47 1.00 -2.25
N ALA A 165 -20.69 1.60 -1.35
CA ALA A 165 -19.45 2.29 -1.71
C ALA A 165 -18.39 1.30 -2.25
N ALA A 166 -18.24 0.13 -1.61
CA ALA A 166 -17.32 -0.91 -2.08
C ALA A 166 -17.67 -1.38 -3.50
N ARG A 167 -18.96 -1.64 -3.78
CA ARG A 167 -19.44 -2.06 -5.11
C ARG A 167 -19.34 -0.94 -6.14
N PHE A 168 -19.62 0.30 -5.75
CA PHE A 168 -19.45 1.43 -6.66
C PHE A 168 -17.98 1.53 -7.13
N VAL A 169 -17.02 1.45 -6.21
CA VAL A 169 -15.59 1.46 -6.55
C VAL A 169 -15.20 0.21 -7.34
N GLN A 170 -15.75 -0.96 -7.01
CA GLN A 170 -15.60 -2.19 -7.80
C GLN A 170 -16.00 -1.96 -9.26
N ASP A 171 -17.17 -1.34 -9.51
CA ASP A 171 -17.67 -1.08 -10.87
C ASP A 171 -16.79 -0.09 -11.62
N VAL A 172 -16.36 0.99 -10.96
CA VAL A 172 -15.51 2.05 -11.56
C VAL A 172 -14.14 1.51 -11.97
N PHE A 173 -13.53 0.64 -11.17
CA PHE A 173 -12.16 0.16 -11.39
C PHE A 173 -12.09 -1.17 -12.15
N SER A 174 -13.20 -1.91 -12.27
CA SER A 174 -13.22 -3.16 -13.05
C SER A 174 -13.18 -2.89 -14.55
N ASN A 175 -12.31 -3.62 -15.25
CA ASN A 175 -12.20 -3.58 -16.71
C ASN A 175 -11.61 -4.90 -17.23
N THR A 176 -11.21 -4.96 -18.51
CA THR A 176 -10.65 -6.17 -19.13
C THR A 176 -9.31 -6.63 -18.52
N CYS A 177 -8.59 -5.71 -17.88
CA CYS A 177 -7.26 -5.98 -17.30
C CYS A 177 -7.27 -5.98 -15.77
N MET A 178 -8.28 -5.35 -15.14
CA MET A 178 -8.39 -5.29 -13.68
C MET A 178 -9.70 -5.89 -13.20
N ARG A 179 -9.59 -6.91 -12.35
CA ARG A 179 -10.73 -7.52 -11.66
C ARG A 179 -10.75 -7.10 -10.20
N VAL A 180 -11.85 -6.48 -9.77
CA VAL A 180 -12.00 -5.97 -8.40
C VAL A 180 -12.93 -6.88 -7.61
N TYR A 181 -12.52 -7.25 -6.39
CA TYR A 181 -13.35 -7.95 -5.40
C TYR A 181 -13.71 -6.99 -4.28
N THR A 182 -14.83 -7.18 -3.61
CA THR A 182 -15.21 -6.40 -2.42
C THR A 182 -14.82 -7.10 -1.12
N ASN A 183 -14.55 -6.31 -0.06
CA ASN A 183 -14.30 -6.81 1.28
C ASN A 183 -14.81 -5.79 2.32
N PRO A 184 -15.61 -6.17 3.33
CA PRO A 184 -16.08 -5.23 4.36
C PRO A 184 -14.99 -4.86 5.39
N ASP A 185 -13.90 -5.65 5.49
CA ASP A 185 -12.82 -5.46 6.48
C ASP A 185 -11.75 -4.50 5.94
N ILE A 186 -12.09 -3.21 5.87
CA ILE A 186 -11.18 -2.16 5.39
C ILE A 186 -9.87 -2.13 6.22
N LYS A 187 -9.99 -2.26 7.55
CA LYS A 187 -8.83 -2.20 8.46
C LYS A 187 -7.87 -3.37 8.22
N GLY A 188 -8.38 -4.59 8.07
CA GLY A 188 -7.54 -5.76 7.77
C GLY A 188 -6.84 -5.65 6.40
N VAL A 189 -7.52 -5.11 5.39
CA VAL A 189 -6.96 -4.85 4.06
C VAL A 189 -5.81 -3.84 4.13
N GLU A 190 -5.99 -2.72 4.82
CA GLU A 190 -4.97 -1.68 4.97
C GLU A 190 -3.79 -2.14 5.84
N LEU A 191 -4.07 -2.81 6.97
CA LEU A 191 -3.05 -3.37 7.84
C LEU A 191 -2.15 -4.35 7.10
N SER A 192 -2.75 -5.24 6.29
CA SER A 192 -2.00 -6.16 5.43
C SER A 192 -1.10 -5.41 4.45
N GLY A 193 -1.66 -4.42 3.76
CA GLY A 193 -0.94 -3.59 2.78
C GLY A 193 0.25 -2.84 3.38
N ALA A 194 0.14 -2.37 4.62
CA ALA A 194 1.22 -1.69 5.33
C ALA A 194 2.31 -2.67 5.79
N LEU A 195 1.92 -3.70 6.53
CA LEU A 195 2.86 -4.58 7.23
C LEU A 195 3.55 -5.60 6.30
N LYS A 196 2.94 -5.99 5.17
CA LYS A 196 3.60 -6.83 4.17
C LYS A 196 4.94 -6.27 3.71
N ASN A 197 5.08 -4.95 3.68
CA ASN A 197 6.29 -4.27 3.24
C ASN A 197 7.47 -4.55 4.17
N VAL A 198 7.23 -4.69 5.47
CA VAL A 198 8.23 -5.11 6.46
C VAL A 198 8.67 -6.55 6.20
N ILE A 199 7.71 -7.44 5.94
CA ILE A 199 8.02 -8.85 5.64
C ILE A 199 8.80 -8.96 4.33
N ALA A 200 8.41 -8.21 3.29
CA ALA A 200 9.12 -8.19 2.01
C ALA A 200 10.56 -7.68 2.15
N LEU A 201 10.80 -6.70 3.04
CA LEU A 201 12.16 -6.25 3.40
C LEU A 201 12.95 -7.39 4.04
N GLY A 202 12.37 -8.13 5.00
CA GLY A 202 12.99 -9.30 5.64
C GLY A 202 13.29 -10.42 4.65
N VAL A 203 12.39 -10.71 3.70
CA VAL A 203 12.61 -11.68 2.62
C VAL A 203 13.76 -11.23 1.72
N GLY A 204 13.85 -9.94 1.39
CA GLY A 204 14.95 -9.36 0.65
C GLY A 204 16.29 -9.55 1.38
N ILE A 205 16.35 -9.28 2.69
CA ILE A 205 17.55 -9.50 3.51
C ILE A 205 18.00 -10.97 3.45
N SER A 206 17.07 -11.90 3.60
CA SER A 206 17.34 -13.34 3.48
C SER A 206 17.89 -13.72 2.11
N THR A 207 17.33 -13.15 1.04
CA THR A 207 17.81 -13.35 -0.34
C THR A 207 19.22 -12.76 -0.54
N GLY A 208 19.49 -11.59 0.02
CA GLY A 208 20.81 -10.95 -0.03
C GLY A 208 21.91 -11.75 0.66
N LEU A 209 21.58 -12.48 1.73
CA LEU A 209 22.45 -13.45 2.39
C LEU A 209 22.71 -14.72 1.56
N GLY A 210 22.02 -14.92 0.44
CA GLY A 210 22.15 -16.09 -0.40
C GLY A 210 21.24 -17.27 -0.01
N TYR A 211 20.28 -17.08 0.89
CA TYR A 211 19.31 -18.14 1.22
C TYR A 211 18.30 -18.35 0.10
N GLY A 212 17.91 -19.62 -0.08
CA GLY A 212 17.09 -20.08 -1.19
C GLY A 212 15.57 -19.99 -0.94
N ASP A 213 14.82 -20.71 -1.78
CA ASP A 213 13.37 -20.67 -1.84
C ASP A 213 12.68 -21.18 -0.57
N ASN A 214 13.27 -22.15 0.15
CA ASN A 214 12.73 -22.65 1.41
C ASN A 214 12.67 -21.54 2.48
N ALA A 215 13.73 -20.76 2.61
CA ALA A 215 13.77 -19.61 3.55
C ALA A 215 12.78 -18.52 3.14
N ARG A 216 12.68 -18.26 1.83
CA ARG A 216 11.71 -17.30 1.27
C ARG A 216 10.27 -17.74 1.57
N ALA A 217 9.92 -19.00 1.28
CA ALA A 217 8.60 -19.56 1.56
C ALA A 217 8.26 -19.50 3.06
N ALA A 218 9.21 -19.89 3.93
CA ALA A 218 9.06 -19.83 5.37
C ALA A 218 8.79 -18.41 5.87
N LEU A 219 9.57 -17.42 5.42
CA LEU A 219 9.39 -16.01 5.81
C LEU A 219 8.05 -15.45 5.34
N ILE A 220 7.60 -15.76 4.12
CA ILE A 220 6.30 -15.34 3.60
C ILE A 220 5.18 -15.95 4.45
N THR A 221 5.20 -17.27 4.67
CA THR A 221 4.15 -17.99 5.42
C THR A 221 4.11 -17.54 6.88
N ARG A 222 5.27 -17.42 7.53
CA ARG A 222 5.32 -16.97 8.93
C ARG A 222 5.04 -15.49 9.07
N GLY A 223 5.44 -14.67 8.08
CA GLY A 223 5.19 -13.23 8.04
C GLY A 223 3.70 -12.92 7.96
N ILE A 224 2.97 -13.57 7.05
CA ILE A 224 1.51 -13.37 6.97
C ILE A 224 0.81 -13.86 8.26
N ALA A 225 1.31 -14.92 8.89
CA ALA A 225 0.78 -15.39 10.18
C ALA A 225 1.02 -14.38 11.32
N GLU A 226 2.14 -13.65 11.32
CA GLU A 226 2.37 -12.54 12.28
C GLU A 226 1.38 -11.40 12.06
N ILE A 227 1.22 -10.97 10.79
CA ILE A 227 0.27 -9.90 10.42
C ILE A 227 -1.17 -10.31 10.79
N ALA A 228 -1.56 -11.55 10.49
CA ALA A 228 -2.89 -12.07 10.79
C ALA A 228 -3.18 -12.09 12.30
N ARG A 229 -2.20 -12.53 13.11
CA ARG A 229 -2.36 -12.50 14.58
C ARG A 229 -2.58 -11.09 15.11
N LEU A 230 -1.80 -10.13 14.63
CA LEU A 230 -1.98 -8.73 14.99
C LEU A 230 -3.35 -8.23 14.54
N GLY A 231 -3.72 -8.45 13.29
CA GLY A 231 -4.99 -8.02 12.74
C GLY A 231 -6.20 -8.59 13.49
N VAL A 232 -6.17 -9.89 13.82
CA VAL A 232 -7.24 -10.51 14.63
C VAL A 232 -7.31 -9.88 16.03
N ALA A 233 -6.18 -9.60 16.67
CA ALA A 233 -6.15 -8.90 17.95
C ALA A 233 -6.70 -7.46 17.85
N MET A 234 -6.61 -6.84 16.67
CA MET A 234 -7.19 -5.52 16.35
C MET A 234 -8.66 -5.59 15.90
N GLY A 235 -9.27 -6.80 15.85
CA GLY A 235 -10.66 -7.00 15.45
C GLY A 235 -10.90 -7.23 13.96
N CYS A 236 -9.84 -7.43 13.17
CA CYS A 236 -9.94 -7.73 11.74
C CYS A 236 -10.35 -9.19 11.48
N ASN A 237 -10.89 -9.44 10.30
CA ASN A 237 -11.27 -10.79 9.87
C ASN A 237 -10.04 -11.60 9.44
N ILE A 238 -9.86 -12.79 10.02
CA ILE A 238 -8.73 -13.69 9.69
C ILE A 238 -8.65 -14.02 8.20
N HIS A 239 -9.79 -14.18 7.50
CA HIS A 239 -9.84 -14.52 6.09
C HIS A 239 -9.31 -13.40 5.18
N THR A 240 -9.31 -12.14 5.62
CA THR A 240 -8.73 -11.02 4.88
C THR A 240 -7.24 -11.25 4.60
N PHE A 241 -6.51 -11.83 5.57
CA PHE A 241 -5.07 -12.09 5.45
C PHE A 241 -4.74 -13.25 4.50
N ALA A 242 -5.66 -14.17 4.29
CA ALA A 242 -5.53 -15.24 3.29
C ALA A 242 -5.94 -14.80 1.87
N GLY A 243 -6.44 -13.57 1.72
CA GLY A 243 -6.95 -13.01 0.46
C GLY A 243 -5.89 -12.26 -0.37
N LEU A 244 -6.41 -11.56 -1.39
CA LEU A 244 -5.59 -10.78 -2.34
C LEU A 244 -4.78 -9.67 -1.66
N ALA A 245 -5.40 -8.89 -0.76
CA ALA A 245 -4.72 -7.82 -0.04
C ALA A 245 -3.76 -8.32 1.06
N GLY A 246 -3.89 -9.58 1.48
CA GLY A 246 -3.03 -10.27 2.44
C GLY A 246 -1.89 -11.02 1.75
N ILE A 247 -2.02 -12.36 1.72
CA ILE A 247 -0.98 -13.25 1.17
C ILE A 247 -0.67 -12.96 -0.30
N GLY A 248 -1.68 -12.59 -1.11
CA GLY A 248 -1.47 -12.28 -2.54
C GLY A 248 -0.51 -11.09 -2.73
N ASP A 249 -0.77 -9.99 -2.03
CA ASP A 249 0.07 -8.79 -2.11
C ASP A 249 1.46 -9.00 -1.45
N LEU A 250 1.53 -9.82 -0.40
CA LEU A 250 2.80 -10.19 0.20
C LEU A 250 3.68 -11.01 -0.75
N ILE A 251 3.12 -12.04 -1.41
CA ILE A 251 3.87 -12.88 -2.37
C ILE A 251 4.47 -12.00 -3.47
N VAL A 252 3.65 -11.21 -4.16
CA VAL A 252 4.14 -10.39 -5.28
C VAL A 252 5.19 -9.38 -4.83
N THR A 253 5.04 -8.81 -3.62
CA THR A 253 5.98 -7.82 -3.09
C THR A 253 7.30 -8.46 -2.62
N ALA A 254 7.24 -9.65 -2.04
CA ALA A 254 8.42 -10.34 -1.51
C ALA A 254 9.25 -11.07 -2.58
N THR A 255 8.67 -11.35 -3.76
CA THR A 255 9.34 -12.12 -4.82
C THR A 255 9.71 -11.31 -6.06
N SER A 256 9.14 -10.12 -6.23
CA SER A 256 9.37 -9.28 -7.41
C SER A 256 10.54 -8.33 -7.23
N MET A 257 11.32 -8.15 -8.30
CA MET A 257 12.38 -7.12 -8.40
C MET A 257 11.82 -5.70 -8.60
N HIS A 258 10.53 -5.55 -8.91
CA HIS A 258 9.85 -4.25 -8.88
C HIS A 258 9.64 -3.75 -7.44
N SER A 259 9.69 -4.63 -6.44
CA SER A 259 9.51 -4.27 -5.05
C SER A 259 10.72 -3.52 -4.49
N ARG A 260 10.51 -2.26 -4.16
CA ARG A 260 11.51 -1.41 -3.46
C ARG A 260 11.93 -2.01 -2.12
N ASN A 261 10.99 -2.58 -1.37
CA ASN A 261 11.27 -3.20 -0.07
C ASN A 261 12.16 -4.44 -0.24
N ASN A 262 11.84 -5.30 -1.20
CA ASN A 262 12.66 -6.49 -1.49
C ASN A 262 14.07 -6.09 -1.96
N ARG A 263 14.19 -5.11 -2.87
CA ARG A 263 15.49 -4.61 -3.35
C ARG A 263 16.33 -4.01 -2.23
N ALA A 264 15.75 -3.16 -1.38
CA ALA A 264 16.45 -2.61 -0.22
C ALA A 264 16.91 -3.72 0.72
N GLY A 265 16.06 -4.72 0.97
CA GLY A 265 16.43 -5.90 1.76
C GLY A 265 17.59 -6.67 1.18
N ILE A 266 17.62 -6.91 -0.14
CA ILE A 266 18.74 -7.59 -0.82
C ILE A 266 20.04 -6.85 -0.61
N LEU A 267 20.06 -5.52 -0.72
CA LEU A 267 21.26 -4.70 -0.48
C LEU A 267 21.75 -4.82 0.97
N ILE A 268 20.83 -4.73 1.93
CA ILE A 268 21.18 -4.90 3.36
C ILE A 268 21.70 -6.30 3.64
N GLY A 269 21.07 -7.34 3.07
CA GLY A 269 21.56 -8.72 3.21
C GLY A 269 22.94 -8.96 2.60
N LYS A 270 23.33 -8.18 1.60
CA LYS A 270 24.69 -8.18 1.00
C LYS A 270 25.70 -7.37 1.81
N GLY A 271 25.28 -6.69 2.88
CA GLY A 271 26.17 -5.94 3.77
C GLY A 271 26.10 -4.42 3.62
N GLU A 272 25.20 -3.89 2.78
CA GLU A 272 24.98 -2.44 2.73
C GLU A 272 24.30 -1.95 4.00
N THR A 273 24.59 -0.70 4.38
CA THR A 273 23.85 -0.07 5.48
C THR A 273 22.40 0.24 5.04
N PRO A 274 21.43 0.28 5.98
CA PRO A 274 20.04 0.64 5.65
C PRO A 274 19.93 1.97 4.90
N GLU A 275 20.71 2.98 5.30
CA GLU A 275 20.74 4.31 4.67
C GLU A 275 21.24 4.25 3.22
N ASN A 276 22.32 3.50 2.96
CA ASN A 276 22.84 3.31 1.62
C ASN A 276 21.86 2.54 0.74
N ALA A 277 21.23 1.50 1.28
CA ALA A 277 20.23 0.71 0.56
C ALA A 277 19.03 1.56 0.13
N VAL A 278 18.52 2.44 1.00
CA VAL A 278 17.44 3.40 0.67
C VAL A 278 17.90 4.36 -0.42
N LYS A 279 19.11 4.91 -0.30
CA LYS A 279 19.68 5.85 -1.28
C LYS A 279 19.85 5.20 -2.67
N GLU A 280 20.29 3.95 -2.72
CA GLU A 280 20.46 3.21 -3.98
C GLU A 280 19.12 2.85 -4.63
N VAL A 281 18.10 2.50 -3.83
CA VAL A 281 16.72 2.30 -4.31
C VAL A 281 16.15 3.59 -4.91
N GLY A 282 16.54 4.76 -4.37
CA GLY A 282 16.18 6.09 -4.88
C GLY A 282 14.70 6.48 -4.72
N MET A 283 13.94 5.70 -3.95
CA MET A 283 12.50 5.90 -3.71
C MET A 283 12.16 5.50 -2.28
N VAL A 284 10.97 5.90 -1.81
CA VAL A 284 10.46 5.55 -0.46
C VAL A 284 10.40 4.03 -0.28
N VAL A 285 10.98 3.54 0.81
CA VAL A 285 10.94 2.14 1.26
C VAL A 285 9.93 2.04 2.41
N GLU A 286 8.68 1.78 2.07
CA GLU A 286 7.56 1.78 3.01
C GLU A 286 7.71 0.76 4.15
N GLY A 287 8.45 -0.34 3.92
CA GLY A 287 8.76 -1.32 4.96
C GLY A 287 9.56 -0.75 6.14
N MET A 288 10.43 0.23 5.89
CA MET A 288 11.17 0.91 6.96
C MET A 288 10.26 1.90 7.70
N ASN A 289 9.38 2.61 6.99
CA ASN A 289 8.45 3.56 7.58
C ASN A 289 7.39 2.86 8.44
N ALA A 290 6.97 1.64 8.07
CA ALA A 290 5.98 0.88 8.81
C ALA A 290 6.52 0.17 10.07
N LEU A 291 7.84 0.01 10.20
CA LEU A 291 8.47 -0.70 11.33
C LEU A 291 8.10 -0.13 12.71
N PRO A 292 8.19 1.19 12.96
CA PRO A 292 7.86 1.76 14.27
C PRO A 292 6.40 1.47 14.65
N ALA A 293 5.47 1.71 13.74
CA ALA A 293 4.05 1.46 13.98
C ALA A 293 3.74 -0.03 14.20
N ALA A 294 4.38 -0.93 13.43
CA ALA A 294 4.23 -2.37 13.60
C ALA A 294 4.67 -2.85 14.97
N LEU A 295 5.78 -2.33 15.49
CA LEU A 295 6.32 -2.68 16.82
C LEU A 295 5.42 -2.15 17.94
N GLU A 296 4.98 -0.91 17.85
CA GLU A 296 4.10 -0.30 18.84
C GLU A 296 2.73 -1.00 18.90
N LEU A 297 2.16 -1.35 17.73
CA LEU A 297 0.94 -2.15 17.69
C LEU A 297 1.14 -3.54 18.28
N ALA A 298 2.25 -4.20 17.99
CA ALA A 298 2.59 -5.51 18.55
C ALA A 298 2.66 -5.46 20.07
N GLU A 299 3.26 -4.41 20.65
CA GLU A 299 3.32 -4.18 22.09
C GLU A 299 1.92 -3.87 22.67
N ARG A 300 1.18 -2.93 22.08
CA ARG A 300 -0.16 -2.50 22.51
C ARG A 300 -1.16 -3.66 22.57
N TYR A 301 -1.12 -4.54 21.55
CA TYR A 301 -2.00 -5.70 21.46
C TYR A 301 -1.40 -6.99 22.03
N ARG A 302 -0.17 -6.93 22.59
CA ARG A 302 0.57 -8.05 23.18
C ARG A 302 0.71 -9.24 22.22
N VAL A 303 1.04 -8.94 20.96
CA VAL A 303 1.23 -9.93 19.89
C VAL A 303 2.71 -10.11 19.60
N GLU A 304 3.19 -11.35 19.64
CA GLU A 304 4.57 -11.64 19.20
C GLU A 304 4.69 -11.54 17.67
N MET A 305 5.63 -10.70 17.23
CA MET A 305 5.97 -10.53 15.82
C MET A 305 7.50 -10.69 15.61
N PRO A 306 8.02 -11.91 15.75
CA PRO A 306 9.48 -12.15 15.74
C PRO A 306 10.17 -11.75 14.44
N ILE A 307 9.55 -11.90 13.26
CA ILE A 307 10.14 -11.47 11.99
C ILE A 307 10.24 -9.94 11.96
N VAL A 308 9.17 -9.24 12.34
CA VAL A 308 9.16 -7.76 12.41
C VAL A 308 10.22 -7.25 13.40
N GLN A 309 10.31 -7.88 14.59
CA GLN A 309 11.33 -7.54 15.60
C GLN A 309 12.76 -7.77 15.09
N THR A 310 12.96 -8.84 14.34
CA THR A 310 14.27 -9.17 13.75
C THR A 310 14.65 -8.19 12.65
N VAL A 311 13.72 -7.84 11.77
CA VAL A 311 13.95 -6.79 10.74
C VAL A 311 14.32 -5.48 11.42
N ASN A 312 13.62 -5.10 12.50
CA ASN A 312 13.97 -3.90 13.28
C ASN A 312 15.37 -3.98 13.93
N ALA A 313 15.76 -5.15 14.42
CA ALA A 313 17.10 -5.31 15.00
C ALA A 313 18.21 -5.10 13.96
N ILE A 314 17.99 -5.53 12.72
CA ILE A 314 18.92 -5.30 11.61
C ILE A 314 18.92 -3.82 11.22
N VAL A 315 17.75 -3.26 10.95
CA VAL A 315 17.61 -1.91 10.36
C VAL A 315 17.99 -0.81 11.35
N ASN A 316 17.59 -0.94 12.63
CA ASN A 316 17.67 0.15 13.60
C ASN A 316 18.61 -0.11 14.78
N LYS A 317 19.07 -1.37 14.98
CA LYS A 317 19.89 -1.72 16.15
C LYS A 317 21.27 -2.29 15.77
N GLY A 318 21.61 -2.32 14.49
CA GLY A 318 22.91 -2.75 13.99
C GLY A 318 23.21 -4.25 14.13
N MET A 319 22.17 -5.10 14.33
CA MET A 319 22.35 -6.55 14.31
C MET A 319 22.71 -7.00 12.90
N SER A 320 23.71 -7.86 12.77
CA SER A 320 24.03 -8.41 11.46
C SER A 320 22.91 -9.33 10.96
N ALA A 321 22.71 -9.35 9.64
CA ALA A 321 21.66 -10.18 9.02
C ALA A 321 21.88 -11.69 9.33
N ALA A 322 23.12 -12.14 9.42
CA ALA A 322 23.45 -13.53 9.75
C ALA A 322 23.09 -13.90 11.21
N GLU A 323 23.40 -13.03 12.18
CA GLU A 323 22.99 -13.19 13.59
C GLU A 323 21.48 -13.19 13.73
N ALA A 324 20.80 -12.34 12.97
CA ALA A 324 19.34 -12.24 12.96
C ALA A 324 18.67 -13.55 12.54
N VAL A 325 19.15 -14.16 11.45
CA VAL A 325 18.63 -15.48 11.01
C VAL A 325 18.91 -16.56 12.05
N LYS A 326 20.12 -16.59 12.61
CA LYS A 326 20.47 -17.54 13.68
C LYS A 326 19.51 -17.38 14.87
N SER A 327 19.25 -16.17 15.31
CA SER A 327 18.33 -15.88 16.41
C SER A 327 16.90 -16.37 16.13
N LEU A 328 16.40 -16.24 14.88
CA LEU A 328 15.09 -16.77 14.49
C LEU A 328 15.05 -18.29 14.53
N MET A 329 16.11 -18.97 14.07
CA MET A 329 16.19 -20.44 14.03
C MET A 329 16.36 -21.08 15.42
N GLU A 330 17.00 -20.39 16.36
CA GLU A 330 17.23 -20.86 17.74
C GLU A 330 16.05 -20.61 18.69
N ARG A 331 14.95 -20.02 18.21
CA ARG A 331 13.74 -19.84 19.02
C ARG A 331 13.17 -21.16 19.48
N GLY A 332 12.55 -21.15 20.68
CA GLY A 332 11.88 -22.32 21.23
C GLY A 332 10.85 -22.92 20.27
N LEU A 333 10.79 -24.24 20.22
CA LEU A 333 9.86 -24.98 19.36
C LEU A 333 8.40 -24.65 19.71
N LYS A 334 7.56 -24.46 18.72
CA LYS A 334 6.12 -24.14 18.87
C LYS A 334 5.29 -24.99 17.90
N ASN A 335 4.03 -25.19 18.27
CA ASN A 335 3.06 -25.73 17.30
C ASN A 335 2.86 -24.74 16.16
N GLU A 336 2.66 -25.23 14.94
CA GLU A 336 2.38 -24.40 13.78
C GLU A 336 1.03 -23.68 13.93
N LEU A 337 0.00 -24.42 14.35
CA LEU A 337 -1.32 -23.86 14.62
C LEU A 337 -1.40 -23.25 16.01
N PRO A 338 -2.08 -22.10 16.20
CA PRO A 338 -2.35 -21.55 17.52
C PRO A 338 -3.16 -22.52 18.39
N GLN A 339 -2.96 -22.45 19.72
CA GLN A 339 -3.80 -23.22 20.66
C GLN A 339 -5.28 -22.83 20.48
N GLY A 340 -6.16 -23.82 20.40
CA GLY A 340 -7.61 -23.63 20.21
C GLY A 340 -8.12 -23.86 18.78
N TYR A 341 -7.26 -24.20 17.82
CA TYR A 341 -7.66 -24.60 16.46
C TYR A 341 -8.01 -26.09 16.34
N GLU A 342 -8.12 -26.79 17.44
CA GLU A 342 -8.39 -28.24 17.49
C GLU A 342 -9.88 -28.61 17.35
N LYS A 343 -10.68 -27.78 16.64
CA LYS A 343 -12.07 -28.17 16.31
C LYS A 343 -12.47 -27.71 14.93
#